data_210a03f56c8d5341cdbe7938026b528b
#
_entry.id   210a03f56c8d5341cdbe7938026b528b
#
_cell.length_a   1.000
_cell.length_b   1.000
_cell.length_c   1.000
_cell.angle_alpha   90.00
_cell.angle_beta   90.00
_cell.angle_gamma   90.00
#
_symmetry.space_group_name_H-M   'P 1'
#
loop_
_entity.id
_entity.type
_entity.pdbx_description
1 polymer ?
#
loop_
_entity_poly.entity_id
_entity_poly.type
_entity_poly.pdbx_seq_one_letter_code
_entity_poly.pdbx_strand_id
1 'polypeptide(L)'
;MAIASLRAALMAALFLLAGCDTASQATPTVLEGKTMGTSWRVSTVDITPQQAAALQKKIQAQLDGDDWLMSTWKKDSALMRFNRSTSTAPWPVSEAMADIVTTSLRVGKKTDGVMDITVGPLVNLWGFGPDQQPIKTPTQAQIDAAKARTGLQHLTVINRAGEQFLQKDLPDLYVDLSTVGEGYAADHLSHLMEREGIARYLVSVGGALVSRGMNGKGLPWRVAVQKPTDRENAVEAVVDINGHGISTSGSYRNYYELDGKRI
;
A
#
# COMPACT_ATOMS: atom_id res chain seq x y z
N MET A 1 -31.64 18.14 64.10
CA MET A 1 -30.32 17.68 63.47
C MET A 1 -30.49 16.74 62.27
N ALA A 2 -31.62 16.09 62.02
CA ALA A 2 -31.79 15.15 60.89
C ALA A 2 -32.05 15.79 59.52
N ILE A 3 -32.53 17.05 59.47
CA ILE A 3 -32.85 17.72 58.19
C ILE A 3 -31.63 18.35 57.52
N ALA A 4 -30.57 18.69 58.23
CA ALA A 4 -29.32 19.26 57.68
C ALA A 4 -28.45 18.20 57.05
N SER A 5 -28.43 16.96 57.54
CA SER A 5 -27.68 15.84 56.99
C SER A 5 -28.27 15.32 55.67
N LEU A 6 -29.61 15.42 55.50
CA LEU A 6 -30.23 14.99 54.24
C LEU A 6 -29.97 15.95 53.07
N ARG A 7 -29.83 17.26 53.34
CA ARG A 7 -29.51 18.25 52.31
C ARG A 7 -28.04 18.18 51.85
N ALA A 8 -27.13 17.84 52.76
CA ALA A 8 -25.71 17.66 52.43
C ALA A 8 -25.48 16.38 51.57
N ALA A 9 -26.22 15.30 51.85
CA ALA A 9 -26.17 14.06 51.07
C ALA A 9 -26.78 14.23 49.65
N LEU A 10 -27.83 15.07 49.52
CA LEU A 10 -28.45 15.33 48.21
C LEU A 10 -27.56 16.25 47.34
N MET A 11 -26.81 17.20 47.92
CA MET A 11 -25.85 18.02 47.17
C MET A 11 -24.60 17.21 46.73
N ALA A 12 -24.11 16.28 47.54
CA ALA A 12 -22.99 15.42 47.15
C ALA A 12 -23.38 14.44 46.02
N ALA A 13 -24.63 13.98 45.97
CA ALA A 13 -25.10 13.10 44.88
C ALA A 13 -25.30 13.84 43.54
N LEU A 14 -25.56 15.15 43.54
CA LEU A 14 -25.67 15.93 42.28
C LEU A 14 -24.31 16.23 41.63
N PHE A 15 -23.22 16.22 42.38
CA PHE A 15 -21.86 16.41 41.80
C PHE A 15 -21.28 15.13 41.16
N LEU A 16 -21.84 13.97 41.43
CA LEU A 16 -21.40 12.71 40.82
C LEU A 16 -22.06 12.40 39.46
N LEU A 17 -23.02 13.19 39.03
CA LEU A 17 -23.72 13.02 37.74
C LEU A 17 -23.23 13.99 36.64
N ALA A 18 -22.27 14.87 36.92
CA ALA A 18 -21.70 15.80 35.94
C ALA A 18 -20.46 15.25 35.22
N GLY A 19 -20.17 13.97 35.36
CA GLY A 19 -19.07 13.26 34.69
C GLY A 19 -19.51 12.48 33.48
N CYS A 20 -20.46 12.96 32.68
CA CYS A 20 -20.52 12.57 31.26
C CYS A 20 -19.40 13.32 30.53
N ASP A 21 -18.21 12.75 30.51
CA ASP A 21 -17.23 13.05 29.49
C ASP A 21 -17.95 12.84 28.15
N THR A 22 -18.46 13.92 27.58
CA THR A 22 -18.64 13.98 26.13
C THR A 22 -17.23 13.84 25.59
N ALA A 23 -16.87 12.60 25.23
CA ALA A 23 -15.60 12.33 24.57
C ALA A 23 -15.45 13.38 23.46
N SER A 24 -14.56 14.34 23.68
CA SER A 24 -14.30 15.42 22.74
C SER A 24 -14.02 14.78 21.40
N GLN A 25 -14.90 15.00 20.43
CA GLN A 25 -14.72 14.48 19.07
C GLN A 25 -13.48 15.15 18.50
N ALA A 26 -12.37 14.42 18.46
CA ALA A 26 -11.15 14.94 17.87
C ALA A 26 -11.31 14.97 16.35
N THR A 27 -11.15 16.15 15.76
CA THR A 27 -11.10 16.28 14.29
C THR A 27 -9.81 15.62 13.78
N PRO A 28 -9.88 14.68 12.84
CA PRO A 28 -8.70 14.07 12.29
C PRO A 28 -7.83 15.12 11.57
N THR A 29 -6.52 15.05 11.79
CA THR A 29 -5.54 15.71 10.93
C THR A 29 -5.33 14.86 9.69
N VAL A 30 -5.40 15.49 8.52
CA VAL A 30 -5.21 14.82 7.24
C VAL A 30 -3.92 15.31 6.60
N LEU A 31 -3.05 14.37 6.23
CA LEU A 31 -1.83 14.59 5.48
C LEU A 31 -1.98 13.88 4.14
N GLU A 32 -1.51 14.48 3.05
CA GLU A 32 -1.66 13.91 1.71
C GLU A 32 -0.55 14.37 0.76
N GLY A 33 -0.32 13.59 -0.30
CA GLY A 33 0.68 13.89 -1.30
C GLY A 33 0.64 12.91 -2.48
N LYS A 34 1.73 12.89 -3.23
CA LYS A 34 1.90 12.04 -4.43
C LYS A 34 3.04 11.07 -4.24
N THR A 35 2.89 9.86 -4.77
CA THR A 35 3.92 8.82 -4.79
C THR A 35 3.59 7.76 -5.84
N MET A 36 4.57 7.08 -6.41
CA MET A 36 4.38 5.88 -7.28
C MET A 36 3.33 6.07 -8.38
N GLY A 37 3.22 7.28 -8.96
CA GLY A 37 2.21 7.60 -9.98
C GLY A 37 0.78 7.76 -9.45
N THR A 38 0.57 7.66 -8.14
CA THR A 38 -0.73 7.78 -7.45
C THR A 38 -0.68 8.83 -6.33
N SER A 39 -1.62 8.78 -5.40
CA SER A 39 -1.66 9.64 -4.22
C SER A 39 -1.62 8.82 -2.93
N TRP A 40 -1.10 9.44 -1.88
CA TRP A 40 -1.18 8.92 -0.53
C TRP A 40 -1.97 9.87 0.37
N ARG A 41 -2.59 9.30 1.40
CA ARG A 41 -3.32 10.04 2.43
C ARG A 41 -3.18 9.34 3.77
N VAL A 42 -2.90 10.12 4.81
CA VAL A 42 -2.90 9.68 6.19
C VAL A 42 -3.88 10.53 6.98
N SER A 43 -4.85 9.89 7.59
CA SER A 43 -5.74 10.51 8.57
C SER A 43 -5.35 10.03 9.96
N THR A 44 -5.09 10.94 10.88
CA THR A 44 -4.71 10.60 12.25
C THR A 44 -5.36 11.56 13.24
N VAL A 45 -5.42 11.19 14.50
CA VAL A 45 -5.92 12.04 15.59
C VAL A 45 -4.84 12.23 16.65
N ASP A 46 -5.03 13.26 17.49
CA ASP A 46 -4.17 13.53 18.65
C ASP A 46 -2.73 13.94 18.32
N ILE A 47 -2.53 14.64 17.19
CA ILE A 47 -1.24 15.23 16.86
C ILE A 47 -1.32 16.76 16.80
N THR A 48 -0.24 17.42 17.19
CA THR A 48 -0.11 18.88 17.08
C THR A 48 0.21 19.32 15.65
N PRO A 49 -0.03 20.59 15.28
CA PRO A 49 0.38 21.11 13.96
C PRO A 49 1.87 20.95 13.67
N GLN A 50 2.74 21.07 14.69
CA GLN A 50 4.18 20.87 14.54
C GLN A 50 4.51 19.41 14.23
N GLN A 51 3.87 18.46 14.93
CA GLN A 51 4.01 17.04 14.65
C GLN A 51 3.48 16.69 13.23
N ALA A 52 2.34 17.28 12.82
CA ALA A 52 1.79 17.10 11.49
C ALA A 52 2.78 17.54 10.40
N ALA A 53 3.39 18.72 10.53
CA ALA A 53 4.36 19.24 9.58
C ALA A 53 5.65 18.39 9.52
N ALA A 54 6.12 17.86 10.66
CA ALA A 54 7.26 16.96 10.70
C ALA A 54 6.93 15.59 10.06
N LEU A 55 5.74 15.05 10.38
CA LEU A 55 5.25 13.78 9.88
C LEU A 55 5.06 13.80 8.36
N GLN A 56 4.50 14.88 7.82
CA GLN A 56 4.35 15.08 6.37
C GLN A 56 5.66 14.87 5.62
N LYS A 57 6.75 15.44 6.13
CA LYS A 57 8.08 15.30 5.53
C LYS A 57 8.62 13.88 5.64
N LYS A 58 8.44 13.23 6.80
CA LYS A 58 8.88 11.85 7.03
C LYS A 58 8.14 10.86 6.13
N ILE A 59 6.82 11.01 5.99
CA ILE A 59 5.99 10.21 5.10
C ILE A 59 6.48 10.33 3.66
N GLN A 60 6.64 11.57 3.15
CA GLN A 60 7.06 11.76 1.77
C GLN A 60 8.46 11.18 1.52
N ALA A 61 9.40 11.42 2.43
CA ALA A 61 10.76 10.88 2.30
C ALA A 61 10.80 9.34 2.29
N GLN A 62 9.96 8.69 3.12
CA GLN A 62 9.88 7.23 3.14
C GLN A 62 9.27 6.69 1.85
N LEU A 63 8.17 7.29 1.37
CA LEU A 63 7.53 6.89 0.12
C LEU A 63 8.41 7.12 -1.11
N ASP A 64 9.20 8.21 -1.11
CA ASP A 64 10.19 8.45 -2.18
C ASP A 64 11.27 7.37 -2.18
N GLY A 65 11.69 6.89 -1.00
CA GLY A 65 12.60 5.75 -0.86
C GLY A 65 12.00 4.44 -1.34
N ASP A 66 10.74 4.16 -0.99
CA ASP A 66 10.01 2.97 -1.41
C ASP A 66 9.82 2.94 -2.94
N ASP A 67 9.48 4.10 -3.53
CA ASP A 67 9.37 4.24 -4.99
C ASP A 67 10.73 4.03 -5.68
N TRP A 68 11.81 4.57 -5.11
CA TRP A 68 13.17 4.33 -5.62
C TRP A 68 13.59 2.86 -5.48
N LEU A 69 13.08 2.15 -4.49
CA LEU A 69 13.36 0.74 -4.31
C LEU A 69 12.69 -0.12 -5.39
N MET A 70 11.40 0.10 -5.67
CA MET A 70 10.50 -0.83 -6.37
C MET A 70 10.09 -0.40 -7.77
N SER A 71 10.32 0.86 -8.18
CA SER A 71 9.77 1.40 -9.42
C SER A 71 10.35 0.75 -10.67
N THR A 72 9.49 0.30 -11.58
CA THR A 72 9.86 -0.07 -12.96
C THR A 72 9.99 1.14 -13.88
N TRP A 73 9.47 2.31 -13.47
CA TRP A 73 9.51 3.57 -14.24
C TRP A 73 10.80 4.38 -14.03
N LYS A 74 11.50 4.15 -12.92
CA LYS A 74 12.78 4.78 -12.61
C LYS A 74 13.93 3.89 -13.07
N LYS A 75 14.61 4.28 -14.14
CA LYS A 75 15.67 3.47 -14.79
C LYS A 75 16.78 3.01 -13.85
N ASP A 76 17.06 3.76 -12.80
CA ASP A 76 18.14 3.50 -11.83
C ASP A 76 17.63 3.01 -10.48
N SER A 77 16.33 2.66 -10.36
CA SER A 77 15.78 2.03 -9.16
C SER A 77 16.55 0.75 -8.81
N ALA A 78 16.46 0.34 -7.55
CA ALA A 78 17.10 -0.92 -7.12
C ALA A 78 16.55 -2.11 -7.93
N LEU A 79 15.23 -2.17 -8.13
CA LEU A 79 14.58 -3.19 -8.94
C LEU A 79 15.06 -3.18 -10.40
N MET A 80 15.14 -2.01 -11.02
CA MET A 80 15.55 -1.92 -12.44
C MET A 80 17.04 -2.24 -12.66
N ARG A 81 17.90 -2.00 -11.68
CA ARG A 81 19.28 -2.49 -11.74
C ARG A 81 19.35 -4.01 -11.76
N PHE A 82 18.54 -4.68 -10.94
CA PHE A 82 18.39 -6.14 -10.98
C PHE A 82 17.81 -6.62 -12.31
N ASN A 83 16.72 -6.02 -12.78
CA ASN A 83 16.05 -6.40 -14.02
C ASN A 83 16.95 -6.29 -15.24
N ARG A 84 17.78 -5.25 -15.33
CA ARG A 84 18.71 -5.03 -16.46
C ARG A 84 19.96 -5.89 -16.41
N SER A 85 20.28 -6.46 -15.27
CA SER A 85 21.38 -7.41 -15.18
C SER A 85 21.01 -8.71 -15.90
N THR A 86 21.92 -9.23 -16.72
CA THR A 86 21.79 -10.57 -17.31
C THR A 86 22.47 -11.66 -16.48
N SER A 87 23.03 -11.30 -15.33
CA SER A 87 23.69 -12.23 -14.42
C SER A 87 22.68 -13.16 -13.76
N THR A 88 23.01 -14.44 -13.72
CA THR A 88 22.29 -15.48 -12.96
C THR A 88 22.96 -15.77 -11.61
N ALA A 89 24.04 -15.06 -11.27
CA ALA A 89 24.64 -15.12 -9.94
C ALA A 89 23.78 -14.39 -8.89
N PRO A 90 23.91 -14.72 -7.59
CA PRO A 90 23.25 -13.98 -6.53
C PRO A 90 23.54 -12.49 -6.60
N TRP A 91 22.49 -11.67 -6.64
CA TRP A 91 22.53 -10.22 -6.74
C TRP A 91 22.22 -9.60 -5.38
N PRO A 92 23.12 -8.81 -4.79
CA PRO A 92 22.90 -8.24 -3.46
C PRO A 92 21.74 -7.24 -3.48
N VAL A 93 20.87 -7.35 -2.47
CA VAL A 93 19.71 -6.47 -2.29
C VAL A 93 19.56 -6.06 -0.83
N SER A 94 18.75 -5.03 -0.58
CA SER A 94 18.38 -4.65 0.78
C SER A 94 17.43 -5.70 1.41
N GLU A 95 17.38 -5.73 2.74
CA GLU A 95 16.44 -6.54 3.49
C GLU A 95 15.00 -6.25 3.03
N ALA A 96 14.64 -4.97 2.89
CA ALA A 96 13.32 -4.54 2.39
C ALA A 96 12.96 -5.18 1.03
N MET A 97 13.88 -5.17 0.06
CA MET A 97 13.66 -5.81 -1.24
C MET A 97 13.48 -7.33 -1.09
N ALA A 98 14.30 -7.98 -0.27
CA ALA A 98 14.20 -9.41 -0.01
C ALA A 98 12.85 -9.79 0.62
N ASP A 99 12.37 -9.00 1.57
CA ASP A 99 11.08 -9.21 2.25
C ASP A 99 9.89 -9.04 1.31
N ILE A 100 9.91 -8.01 0.46
CA ILE A 100 8.88 -7.79 -0.55
C ILE A 100 8.81 -8.97 -1.51
N VAL A 101 9.96 -9.42 -2.04
CA VAL A 101 10.01 -10.55 -2.98
C VAL A 101 9.64 -11.86 -2.28
N THR A 102 10.11 -12.11 -1.06
CA THR A 102 9.74 -13.30 -0.28
C THR A 102 8.22 -13.35 -0.05
N THR A 103 7.61 -12.24 0.33
CA THR A 103 6.16 -12.15 0.52
C THR A 103 5.43 -12.41 -0.80
N SER A 104 5.90 -11.83 -1.90
CA SER A 104 5.33 -12.02 -3.23
C SER A 104 5.40 -13.47 -3.70
N LEU A 105 6.55 -14.13 -3.54
CA LEU A 105 6.72 -15.55 -3.86
C LEU A 105 5.80 -16.44 -3.01
N ARG A 106 5.66 -16.12 -1.72
CA ARG A 106 4.76 -16.84 -0.82
C ARG A 106 3.30 -16.72 -1.24
N VAL A 107 2.85 -15.52 -1.60
CA VAL A 107 1.48 -15.28 -2.10
C VAL A 107 1.29 -15.95 -3.45
N GLY A 108 2.24 -15.81 -4.37
CA GLY A 108 2.21 -16.47 -5.66
C GLY A 108 2.05 -18.00 -5.54
N LYS A 109 2.81 -18.63 -4.63
CA LYS A 109 2.65 -20.07 -4.34
C LYS A 109 1.26 -20.41 -3.76
N LYS A 110 0.73 -19.57 -2.86
CA LYS A 110 -0.60 -19.79 -2.25
C LYS A 110 -1.76 -19.62 -3.23
N THR A 111 -1.54 -18.90 -4.31
CA THR A 111 -2.53 -18.62 -5.37
C THR A 111 -2.29 -19.47 -6.62
N ASP A 112 -1.47 -20.52 -6.54
CA ASP A 112 -1.12 -21.40 -7.66
C ASP A 112 -0.63 -20.62 -8.89
N GLY A 113 0.16 -19.54 -8.66
CA GLY A 113 0.74 -18.69 -9.71
C GLY A 113 -0.22 -17.65 -10.30
N VAL A 114 -1.42 -17.49 -9.76
CA VAL A 114 -2.34 -16.42 -10.21
C VAL A 114 -1.74 -15.04 -9.91
N MET A 115 -1.10 -14.88 -8.76
CA MET A 115 -0.26 -13.73 -8.46
C MET A 115 1.19 -14.04 -8.85
N ASP A 116 1.73 -13.33 -9.84
CA ASP A 116 3.08 -13.55 -10.35
C ASP A 116 3.80 -12.22 -10.59
N ILE A 117 4.82 -11.93 -9.77
CA ILE A 117 5.65 -10.72 -9.93
C ILE A 117 6.64 -10.79 -11.09
N THR A 118 6.68 -11.87 -11.85
CA THR A 118 7.54 -12.01 -13.03
C THR A 118 6.81 -11.69 -14.34
N VAL A 119 5.55 -11.25 -14.28
CA VAL A 119 4.73 -10.92 -15.46
C VAL A 119 5.14 -9.63 -16.18
N GLY A 120 6.17 -8.93 -15.71
CA GLY A 120 6.65 -7.68 -16.29
C GLY A 120 6.80 -7.69 -17.82
N PRO A 121 7.35 -8.74 -18.46
CA PRO A 121 7.41 -8.82 -19.91
C PRO A 121 6.04 -8.75 -20.61
N LEU A 122 5.00 -9.34 -20.01
CA LEU A 122 3.62 -9.25 -20.51
C LEU A 122 3.01 -7.88 -20.24
N VAL A 123 3.24 -7.31 -19.05
CA VAL A 123 2.78 -5.96 -18.70
C VAL A 123 3.33 -4.93 -19.69
N ASN A 124 4.63 -4.99 -20.00
CA ASN A 124 5.29 -4.13 -20.99
C ASN A 124 4.75 -4.37 -22.40
N LEU A 125 4.60 -5.63 -22.83
CA LEU A 125 4.07 -5.99 -24.14
C LEU A 125 2.68 -5.40 -24.40
N TRP A 126 1.84 -5.38 -23.37
CA TRP A 126 0.49 -4.82 -23.42
C TRP A 126 0.43 -3.32 -23.08
N GLY A 127 1.58 -2.64 -22.90
CA GLY A 127 1.66 -1.19 -22.73
C GLY A 127 1.20 -0.64 -21.39
N PHE A 128 1.15 -1.48 -20.34
CA PHE A 128 0.85 -1.05 -18.96
C PHE A 128 2.11 -0.80 -18.12
N GLY A 129 3.29 -1.10 -18.67
CA GLY A 129 4.57 -0.79 -18.08
C GLY A 129 5.20 0.49 -18.65
N PRO A 130 6.50 0.74 -18.39
CA PRO A 130 7.22 1.94 -18.85
C PRO A 130 7.45 2.00 -20.36
N ASP A 131 7.24 0.91 -21.08
CA ASP A 131 7.34 0.87 -22.54
C ASP A 131 6.11 1.52 -23.17
N GLN A 132 6.22 1.90 -24.44
CA GLN A 132 5.12 2.51 -25.17
C GLN A 132 3.98 1.50 -25.38
N GLN A 133 2.74 2.01 -25.38
CA GLN A 133 1.57 1.22 -25.75
C GLN A 133 1.73 0.65 -27.17
N PRO A 134 1.34 -0.61 -27.41
CA PRO A 134 1.42 -1.21 -28.73
C PRO A 134 0.44 -0.53 -29.70
N ILE A 135 0.84 -0.39 -30.96
CA ILE A 135 0.00 0.18 -32.02
C ILE A 135 -0.99 -0.86 -32.54
N LYS A 136 -0.69 -2.14 -32.39
CA LYS A 136 -1.52 -3.29 -32.80
C LYS A 136 -1.55 -4.32 -31.68
N THR A 137 -2.62 -5.10 -31.66
CA THR A 137 -2.72 -6.25 -30.74
C THR A 137 -1.49 -7.15 -30.90
N PRO A 138 -0.79 -7.48 -29.80
CA PRO A 138 0.35 -8.37 -29.83
C PRO A 138 0.00 -9.72 -30.48
N THR A 139 0.87 -10.22 -31.33
CA THR A 139 0.73 -11.54 -31.95
C THR A 139 0.94 -12.65 -30.91
N GLN A 140 0.41 -13.84 -31.17
CA GLN A 140 0.62 -15.00 -30.31
C GLN A 140 2.11 -15.30 -30.10
N ALA A 141 2.94 -15.18 -31.14
CA ALA A 141 4.37 -15.37 -31.03
C ALA A 141 5.05 -14.38 -30.08
N GLN A 142 4.62 -13.10 -30.06
CA GLN A 142 5.10 -12.10 -29.10
C GLN A 142 4.66 -12.41 -27.67
N ILE A 143 3.41 -12.85 -27.50
CA ILE A 143 2.88 -13.28 -26.20
C ILE A 143 3.67 -14.49 -25.67
N ASP A 144 3.92 -15.49 -26.52
CA ASP A 144 4.67 -16.70 -26.14
C ASP A 144 6.12 -16.36 -25.77
N ALA A 145 6.75 -15.48 -26.55
CA ALA A 145 8.11 -14.99 -26.25
C ALA A 145 8.18 -14.20 -24.92
N ALA A 146 7.14 -13.41 -24.59
CA ALA A 146 7.05 -12.73 -23.31
C ALA A 146 6.84 -13.72 -22.16
N LYS A 147 5.93 -14.70 -22.32
CA LYS A 147 5.69 -15.77 -21.35
C LYS A 147 6.93 -16.61 -21.06
N ALA A 148 7.76 -16.89 -22.04
CA ALA A 148 9.00 -17.65 -21.86
C ALA A 148 10.00 -16.98 -20.89
N ARG A 149 9.80 -15.70 -20.58
CA ARG A 149 10.61 -14.92 -19.62
C ARG A 149 9.91 -14.67 -18.28
N THR A 150 8.88 -15.43 -17.98
CA THR A 150 8.10 -15.35 -16.73
C THR A 150 8.17 -16.67 -15.96
N GLY A 151 7.79 -16.62 -14.70
CA GLY A 151 7.63 -17.79 -13.85
C GLY A 151 8.33 -17.61 -12.49
N LEU A 152 7.57 -17.69 -11.42
CA LEU A 152 8.05 -17.52 -10.04
C LEU A 152 9.15 -18.51 -9.67
N GLN A 153 9.18 -19.70 -10.28
CA GLN A 153 10.20 -20.72 -10.07
C GLN A 153 11.61 -20.28 -10.47
N HIS A 154 11.70 -19.23 -11.32
CA HIS A 154 12.95 -18.67 -11.83
C HIS A 154 13.56 -17.59 -10.94
N LEU A 155 12.92 -17.27 -9.82
CA LEU A 155 13.35 -16.25 -8.86
C LEU A 155 13.49 -16.84 -7.46
N THR A 156 14.64 -16.63 -6.84
CA THR A 156 14.94 -17.12 -5.49
C THR A 156 15.47 -15.98 -4.61
N VAL A 157 15.05 -15.96 -3.36
CA VAL A 157 15.62 -15.10 -2.31
C VAL A 157 16.62 -15.93 -1.52
N ILE A 158 17.81 -15.40 -1.32
CA ILE A 158 18.91 -16.08 -0.62
C ILE A 158 19.36 -15.19 0.55
N ASN A 159 19.46 -15.78 1.74
CA ASN A 159 20.11 -15.20 2.91
C ASN A 159 21.42 -15.94 3.18
N ARG A 160 22.53 -15.21 3.22
CA ARG A 160 23.84 -15.74 3.56
C ARG A 160 24.49 -14.86 4.62
N ALA A 161 24.62 -15.37 5.83
CA ALA A 161 25.26 -14.68 6.96
C ALA A 161 24.67 -13.27 7.22
N GLY A 162 23.35 -13.07 7.02
CA GLY A 162 22.68 -11.80 7.21
C GLY A 162 22.63 -10.90 5.97
N GLU A 163 23.35 -11.25 4.92
CA GLU A 163 23.26 -10.55 3.63
C GLU A 163 22.16 -11.15 2.75
N GLN A 164 21.40 -10.29 2.08
CA GLN A 164 20.27 -10.67 1.24
C GLN A 164 20.63 -10.60 -0.24
N PHE A 165 20.17 -11.58 -0.99
CA PHE A 165 20.38 -11.66 -2.44
C PHE A 165 19.10 -12.10 -3.13
N LEU A 166 18.88 -11.59 -4.33
CA LEU A 166 17.98 -12.17 -5.33
C LEU A 166 18.79 -12.94 -6.36
N GLN A 167 18.30 -14.10 -6.76
CA GLN A 167 18.90 -14.86 -7.83
C GLN A 167 17.83 -15.26 -8.85
N LYS A 168 18.13 -15.05 -10.13
CA LYS A 168 17.33 -15.52 -11.25
C LYS A 168 18.12 -16.54 -12.07
N ASP A 169 17.46 -17.55 -12.58
CA ASP A 169 18.07 -18.55 -13.46
C ASP A 169 17.81 -18.30 -14.95
N LEU A 170 16.88 -17.35 -15.25
CA LEU A 170 16.67 -16.79 -16.58
C LEU A 170 17.32 -15.40 -16.65
N PRO A 171 18.32 -15.18 -17.55
CA PRO A 171 18.97 -13.86 -17.69
C PRO A 171 18.00 -12.71 -17.94
N ASP A 172 16.94 -12.96 -18.72
CA ASP A 172 15.95 -11.97 -19.12
C ASP A 172 14.69 -11.98 -18.23
N LEU A 173 14.73 -12.64 -17.07
CA LEU A 173 13.64 -12.55 -16.09
C LEU A 173 13.46 -11.10 -15.66
N TYR A 174 12.23 -10.62 -15.71
CA TYR A 174 11.88 -9.25 -15.36
C TYR A 174 10.84 -9.25 -14.24
N VAL A 175 11.21 -8.69 -13.12
CA VAL A 175 10.34 -8.57 -11.93
C VAL A 175 9.59 -7.25 -11.98
N ASP A 176 8.29 -7.31 -11.72
CA ASP A 176 7.39 -6.17 -11.57
C ASP A 176 6.68 -6.24 -10.22
N LEU A 177 6.93 -5.28 -9.36
CA LEU A 177 6.38 -5.21 -8.01
C LEU A 177 5.13 -4.31 -7.92
N SER A 178 4.57 -3.85 -9.04
CA SER A 178 3.41 -2.93 -9.05
C SER A 178 2.21 -3.50 -8.31
N THR A 179 2.00 -4.82 -8.35
CA THR A 179 0.90 -5.50 -7.64
C THR A 179 1.02 -5.41 -6.12
N VAL A 180 2.23 -5.29 -5.58
CA VAL A 180 2.51 -5.32 -4.13
C VAL A 180 3.01 -3.98 -3.59
N GLY A 181 3.46 -3.08 -4.46
CA GLY A 181 4.16 -1.85 -4.06
C GLY A 181 3.31 -0.91 -3.20
N GLU A 182 2.04 -0.67 -3.57
CA GLU A 182 1.14 0.17 -2.79
C GLU A 182 0.84 -0.44 -1.41
N GLY A 183 0.65 -1.77 -1.36
CA GLY A 183 0.41 -2.50 -0.11
C GLY A 183 1.62 -2.44 0.81
N TYR A 184 2.82 -2.66 0.27
CA TYR A 184 4.06 -2.51 1.01
C TYR A 184 4.23 -1.08 1.56
N ALA A 185 4.02 -0.07 0.73
CA ALA A 185 4.14 1.33 1.14
C ALA A 185 3.13 1.71 2.24
N ALA A 186 1.90 1.21 2.16
CA ALA A 186 0.88 1.44 3.19
C ALA A 186 1.28 0.78 4.53
N ASP A 187 1.78 -0.45 4.50
CA ASP A 187 2.28 -1.16 5.68
C ASP A 187 3.54 -0.49 6.26
N HIS A 188 4.47 -0.08 5.41
CA HIS A 188 5.68 0.63 5.83
C HIS A 188 5.36 1.99 6.47
N LEU A 189 4.33 2.72 5.99
CA LEU A 189 3.82 3.92 6.65
C LEU A 189 3.13 3.59 7.98
N SER A 190 2.43 2.46 8.09
CA SER A 190 1.86 2.00 9.36
C SER A 190 2.97 1.84 10.42
N HIS A 191 4.07 1.22 10.07
CA HIS A 191 5.23 1.12 10.94
C HIS A 191 5.87 2.47 11.27
N LEU A 192 5.85 3.44 10.34
CA LEU A 192 6.28 4.81 10.64
C LEU A 192 5.38 5.45 11.70
N MET A 193 4.05 5.32 11.57
CA MET A 193 3.12 5.85 12.57
C MET A 193 3.42 5.28 13.97
N GLU A 194 3.68 3.98 14.06
CA GLU A 194 4.04 3.32 15.31
C GLU A 194 5.35 3.87 15.90
N ARG A 195 6.39 4.04 15.09
CA ARG A 195 7.67 4.63 15.52
C ARG A 195 7.52 6.08 16.00
N GLU A 196 6.57 6.83 15.44
CA GLU A 196 6.26 8.21 15.86
C GLU A 196 5.30 8.26 17.06
N GLY A 197 4.92 7.11 17.63
CA GLY A 197 4.01 7.02 18.77
C GLY A 197 2.55 7.32 18.44
N ILE A 198 2.15 7.26 17.16
CA ILE A 198 0.81 7.53 16.68
C ILE A 198 0.03 6.21 16.67
N ALA A 199 -0.97 6.09 17.54
CA ALA A 199 -1.72 4.86 17.74
C ALA A 199 -3.07 4.81 17.00
N ARG A 200 -3.55 5.94 16.45
CA ARG A 200 -4.86 6.07 15.83
C ARG A 200 -4.75 6.70 14.45
N TYR A 201 -4.80 5.87 13.41
CA TYR A 201 -4.61 6.33 12.03
C TYR A 201 -5.31 5.45 11.00
N LEU A 202 -5.54 6.05 9.84
CA LEU A 202 -5.88 5.40 8.58
C LEU A 202 -4.88 5.87 7.54
N VAL A 203 -4.10 4.94 7.01
CA VAL A 203 -3.15 5.14 5.91
C VAL A 203 -3.77 4.65 4.61
N SER A 204 -3.58 5.41 3.55
CA SER A 204 -3.94 5.03 2.18
C SER A 204 -2.79 5.36 1.24
N VAL A 205 -2.38 4.41 0.41
CA VAL A 205 -1.46 4.60 -0.71
C VAL A 205 -2.10 3.96 -1.94
N GLY A 206 -2.45 4.78 -2.93
CA GLY A 206 -3.23 4.29 -4.06
C GLY A 206 -4.52 3.61 -3.63
N GLY A 207 -4.68 2.34 -4.00
CA GLY A 207 -5.81 1.49 -3.61
C GLY A 207 -5.61 0.66 -2.35
N ALA A 208 -4.43 0.72 -1.72
CA ALA A 208 -4.09 -0.03 -0.51
C ALA A 208 -4.30 0.83 0.74
N LEU A 209 -4.96 0.26 1.74
CA LEU A 209 -5.26 0.93 3.00
C LEU A 209 -4.94 0.03 4.19
N VAL A 210 -4.54 0.66 5.29
CA VAL A 210 -4.37 0.02 6.59
C VAL A 210 -4.80 0.99 7.69
N SER A 211 -5.39 0.49 8.76
CA SER A 211 -5.78 1.32 9.90
C SER A 211 -5.38 0.72 11.23
N ARG A 212 -5.26 1.58 12.23
CA ARG A 212 -5.08 1.18 13.62
C ARG A 212 -5.84 2.11 14.55
N GLY A 213 -6.33 1.55 15.66
CA GLY A 213 -7.08 2.27 16.67
C GLY A 213 -8.43 2.80 16.17
N MET A 214 -8.98 3.75 16.89
CA MET A 214 -10.29 4.35 16.60
C MET A 214 -10.14 5.72 15.96
N ASN A 215 -11.12 6.14 15.18
CA ASN A 215 -11.18 7.49 14.61
C ASN A 215 -11.47 8.55 15.69
N GLY A 216 -11.57 9.82 15.31
CA GLY A 216 -11.82 10.93 16.23
C GLY A 216 -13.18 10.88 16.97
N LYS A 217 -14.07 9.98 16.58
CA LYS A 217 -15.38 9.76 17.21
C LYS A 217 -15.37 8.54 18.13
N GLY A 218 -14.22 7.89 18.35
CA GLY A 218 -14.15 6.65 19.12
C GLY A 218 -14.74 5.43 18.41
N LEU A 219 -14.89 5.48 17.09
CA LEU A 219 -15.43 4.41 16.25
C LEU A 219 -14.31 3.80 15.40
N PRO A 220 -14.45 2.56 14.91
CA PRO A 220 -13.56 2.00 13.93
C PRO A 220 -13.41 2.90 12.68
N TRP A 221 -12.23 2.84 12.05
CA TRP A 221 -12.01 3.47 10.76
C TRP A 221 -12.82 2.76 9.70
N ARG A 222 -13.55 3.52 8.88
CA ARG A 222 -14.39 3.00 7.81
C ARG A 222 -13.96 3.58 6.48
N VAL A 223 -13.98 2.74 5.45
CA VAL A 223 -13.63 3.13 4.08
C VAL A 223 -14.78 2.81 3.14
N ALA A 224 -14.94 3.65 2.13
CA ALA A 224 -15.91 3.42 1.07
C ALA A 224 -15.25 2.65 -0.07
N VAL A 225 -15.85 1.53 -0.47
CA VAL A 225 -15.54 0.85 -1.72
C VAL A 225 -16.28 1.58 -2.83
N GLN A 226 -15.56 2.05 -3.83
CA GLN A 226 -16.14 2.80 -4.94
C GLN A 226 -16.83 1.89 -5.93
N LYS A 227 -17.99 2.31 -6.45
CA LYS A 227 -18.63 1.66 -7.60
C LYS A 227 -17.75 1.75 -8.85
N PRO A 228 -17.63 0.67 -9.62
CA PRO A 228 -16.87 0.66 -10.88
C PRO A 228 -17.65 1.38 -12.01
N THR A 229 -17.94 2.66 -11.80
CA THR A 229 -18.68 3.52 -12.74
C THR A 229 -17.88 4.80 -13.01
N ASP A 230 -18.22 5.51 -14.08
CA ASP A 230 -17.61 6.80 -14.43
C ASP A 230 -18.00 7.94 -13.46
N ARG A 231 -18.94 7.69 -12.55
CA ARG A 231 -19.34 8.67 -11.54
C ARG A 231 -18.33 8.70 -10.40
N GLU A 232 -17.66 9.82 -10.24
CA GLU A 232 -16.82 10.06 -9.07
C GLU A 232 -17.65 9.97 -7.79
N ASN A 233 -17.04 9.37 -6.75
CA ASN A 233 -17.61 9.24 -5.40
C ASN A 233 -18.90 8.40 -5.30
N ALA A 234 -19.25 7.60 -6.31
CA ALA A 234 -20.31 6.61 -6.16
C ALA A 234 -19.85 5.48 -5.22
N VAL A 235 -20.55 5.26 -4.11
CA VAL A 235 -20.21 4.26 -3.10
C VAL A 235 -20.96 2.97 -3.38
N GLU A 236 -20.25 1.84 -3.43
CA GLU A 236 -20.83 0.50 -3.48
C GLU A 236 -21.10 -0.03 -2.09
N ALA A 237 -20.11 0.06 -1.22
CA ALA A 237 -20.18 -0.43 0.15
C ALA A 237 -19.31 0.44 1.07
N VAL A 238 -19.61 0.41 2.36
CA VAL A 238 -18.74 0.97 3.40
C VAL A 238 -18.31 -0.18 4.30
N VAL A 239 -17.01 -0.37 4.43
CA VAL A 239 -16.43 -1.45 5.21
C VAL A 239 -15.65 -0.91 6.40
N ASP A 240 -15.70 -1.64 7.50
CA ASP A 240 -14.89 -1.44 8.69
C ASP A 240 -13.61 -2.26 8.51
N ILE A 241 -12.46 -1.59 8.49
CA ILE A 241 -11.18 -2.27 8.30
C ILE A 241 -10.42 -2.57 9.60
N ASN A 242 -10.88 -2.09 10.73
CA ASN A 242 -10.48 -2.38 12.12
C ASN A 242 -9.16 -3.18 12.29
N GLY A 243 -8.04 -2.56 11.94
CA GLY A 243 -6.71 -3.16 12.05
C GLY A 243 -6.35 -4.15 10.92
N HIS A 244 -7.19 -4.27 9.90
CA HIS A 244 -6.91 -5.04 8.70
C HIS A 244 -6.42 -4.14 7.56
N GLY A 245 -5.71 -4.75 6.61
CA GLY A 245 -5.42 -4.12 5.32
C GLY A 245 -6.53 -4.42 4.31
N ILE A 246 -6.80 -3.48 3.42
CA ILE A 246 -7.67 -3.66 2.26
C ILE A 246 -6.97 -3.13 1.02
N SER A 247 -7.09 -3.84 -0.09
CA SER A 247 -6.65 -3.36 -1.39
C SER A 247 -7.80 -3.52 -2.40
N THR A 248 -7.98 -2.50 -3.23
CA THR A 248 -9.03 -2.49 -4.24
C THR A 248 -8.41 -2.35 -5.62
N SER A 249 -8.68 -3.33 -6.48
CA SER A 249 -8.28 -3.33 -7.89
C SER A 249 -9.47 -3.10 -8.79
N GLY A 250 -9.25 -2.46 -9.93
CA GLY A 250 -10.31 -2.27 -10.93
C GLY A 250 -9.75 -1.85 -12.28
N SER A 251 -10.38 -2.30 -13.35
CA SER A 251 -10.01 -2.02 -14.74
C SER A 251 -10.86 -0.91 -15.40
N TYR A 252 -11.67 -0.19 -14.61
CA TYR A 252 -12.60 0.80 -15.16
C TYR A 252 -11.99 2.19 -15.42
N ARG A 253 -10.80 2.47 -14.90
CA ARG A 253 -10.08 3.74 -15.08
C ARG A 253 -8.78 3.61 -15.85
N ASN A 254 -8.04 2.52 -15.65
CA ASN A 254 -6.77 2.27 -16.31
C ASN A 254 -6.98 1.30 -17.46
N TYR A 255 -7.28 1.81 -18.63
CA TYR A 255 -7.48 1.08 -19.86
C TYR A 255 -7.13 1.96 -21.07
N TYR A 256 -6.95 1.34 -22.23
CA TYR A 256 -6.87 2.02 -23.50
C TYR A 256 -7.62 1.22 -24.56
N GLU A 257 -7.90 1.81 -25.72
CA GLU A 257 -8.55 1.13 -26.82
C GLU A 257 -7.52 0.71 -27.88
N LEU A 258 -7.62 -0.54 -28.31
CA LEU A 258 -6.77 -1.12 -29.33
C LEU A 258 -7.62 -2.01 -30.23
N ASP A 259 -7.59 -1.77 -31.56
CA ASP A 259 -8.39 -2.51 -32.55
C ASP A 259 -9.88 -2.59 -32.20
N GLY A 260 -10.45 -1.50 -31.65
CA GLY A 260 -11.85 -1.41 -31.23
C GLY A 260 -12.19 -2.23 -29.97
N LYS A 261 -11.20 -2.68 -29.23
CA LYS A 261 -11.38 -3.41 -27.97
C LYS A 261 -10.75 -2.62 -26.82
N ARG A 262 -11.41 -2.68 -25.70
CA ARG A 262 -10.85 -2.18 -24.42
C ARG A 262 -9.84 -3.19 -23.88
N ILE A 263 -8.62 -2.69 -23.63
CA ILE A 263 -7.51 -3.48 -23.09
C ILE A 263 -7.26 -3.01 -21.65
#